data_52b35d4eccd286f49ac957e88454b671
#
_entry.id   52b35d4eccd286f49ac957e88454b671
#
_cell.length_a   1.000
_cell.length_b   1.000
_cell.length_c   1.000
_cell.angle_alpha   90.00
_cell.angle_beta   90.00
_cell.angle_gamma   90.00
#
_symmetry.space_group_name_H-M   'P 1'
#
loop_
_entity.id
_entity.type
_entity.pdbx_description
1 polymer ?
#
loop_
_entity_poly.entity_id
_entity_poly.type
_entity_poly.pdbx_seq_one_letter_code
_entity_poly.pdbx_strand_id
1 'polypeptide(L)'
;MSRIACFALLALVLQGTPVSADGPPRGAGTYDDLVALVDDFMAWRDPRGEQPRQIIRDTAGRPIEPVPDYGSEAIAERLGALHALQARLEDMNVAAWPRERQVDWLAVRSRLDQQAFLLRVQRPWARDPGFYVDQMLRVTFADLPVTGEAADALRARLRAVPVLVSEARANLDDVAADYADLAIFNLSNADGVGHGYPYRAEPPAGILGWYDDFRARAGTAQPDLLPEIDAARAAVTEFDAWLKARRSGWTAKAGAGKAAFDWYLRHVKLMPWTSDEIVVLGERELDRLWAFYALERHRNRGLPELEPATSAADYQARIDATDARVRAFLRDEQFITVPEHIGVLDTNVPWIVRPGGRNFWEEVQYRDPSPDHVHAVIPGHRFDGVMADRQDHPVRSKLYSGARVEGWATYLEEAVLQAGLFEDQPRVRELIQVFGIFRAARVPADVWLQTGVMNAREVVAYWLERVPYLDENVARVDAEIYLRRPPGYGIGYTIGMLQMQRLLADRKRQLGEDFDLQVFHDDFLAAGRLPLSLVRWDMTGLDDEVRYFWRRDPMPLGQGTSP
;
A
#
# COMPACT_ATOMS: atom_id res chain seq x y z
N MET A 1 29.90 -55.44 50.45
CA MET A 1 28.75 -55.51 49.52
C MET A 1 28.60 -54.11 48.90
N SER A 2 29.23 -53.92 47.77
CA SER A 2 29.34 -52.61 47.06
C SER A 2 28.19 -52.50 46.03
N ARG A 3 27.41 -51.42 46.07
CA ARG A 3 26.44 -51.10 45.02
C ARG A 3 27.04 -50.04 44.12
N ILE A 4 27.35 -50.42 42.90
CA ILE A 4 27.74 -49.52 41.79
C ILE A 4 26.47 -48.93 41.21
N ALA A 5 26.34 -47.60 41.28
CA ALA A 5 25.33 -46.85 40.60
C ALA A 5 25.84 -46.41 39.21
N CYS A 6 25.20 -46.90 38.14
CA CYS A 6 25.41 -46.44 36.79
C CYS A 6 24.73 -45.09 36.60
N PHE A 7 25.54 -44.03 36.34
CA PHE A 7 25.03 -42.76 35.81
C PHE A 7 24.96 -42.86 34.26
N ALA A 8 23.74 -42.83 33.73
CA ALA A 8 23.54 -42.67 32.31
C ALA A 8 23.66 -41.19 31.98
N LEU A 9 24.69 -40.79 31.22
CA LEU A 9 24.82 -39.46 30.65
C LEU A 9 23.84 -39.33 29.48
N LEU A 10 22.81 -38.54 29.68
CA LEU A 10 21.94 -38.09 28.60
C LEU A 10 22.69 -36.98 27.82
N ALA A 11 23.21 -37.29 26.63
CA ALA A 11 23.77 -36.31 25.72
C ALA A 11 22.59 -35.53 25.11
N LEU A 12 22.36 -34.30 25.58
CA LEU A 12 21.50 -33.33 24.93
C LEU A 12 22.20 -32.89 23.65
N VAL A 13 21.76 -33.40 22.51
CA VAL A 13 22.14 -32.85 21.19
C VAL A 13 21.41 -31.51 21.07
N LEU A 14 22.10 -30.43 21.40
CA LEU A 14 21.71 -29.09 21.00
C LEU A 14 21.77 -29.05 19.45
N GLN A 15 20.62 -29.20 18.81
CA GLN A 15 20.49 -28.83 17.41
C GLN A 15 20.66 -27.31 17.35
N GLY A 16 21.90 -26.90 17.07
CA GLY A 16 22.21 -25.51 16.72
C GLY A 16 21.37 -25.12 15.51
N THR A 17 20.55 -24.10 15.66
CA THR A 17 19.96 -23.42 14.51
C THR A 17 21.08 -23.08 13.54
N PRO A 18 20.96 -23.41 12.24
CA PRO A 18 22.00 -23.07 11.27
C PRO A 18 22.18 -21.56 11.29
N VAL A 19 23.41 -21.12 11.59
CA VAL A 19 23.83 -19.72 11.38
C VAL A 19 23.68 -19.46 9.89
N SER A 20 22.75 -18.58 9.53
CA SER A 20 22.54 -18.17 8.14
C SER A 20 23.87 -17.67 7.57
N ALA A 21 24.31 -18.26 6.48
CA ALA A 21 25.52 -17.82 5.77
C ALA A 21 25.31 -16.38 5.24
N ASP A 22 26.35 -15.55 5.33
CA ASP A 22 26.35 -14.17 4.80
C ASP A 22 26.43 -14.16 3.24
N GLY A 23 25.50 -14.84 2.58
CA GLY A 23 25.49 -14.95 1.12
C GLY A 23 24.31 -15.75 0.59
N PRO A 24 24.18 -15.85 -0.77
CA PRO A 24 23.08 -16.59 -1.40
C PRO A 24 23.13 -18.08 -1.04
N PRO A 25 21.95 -18.73 -0.89
CA PRO A 25 21.83 -20.15 -0.57
C PRO A 25 22.53 -21.08 -1.57
N ARG A 26 22.97 -22.25 -1.07
CA ARG A 26 23.72 -23.28 -1.83
C ARG A 26 23.03 -24.65 -1.73
N GLY A 27 21.70 -24.68 -1.78
CA GLY A 27 20.92 -25.90 -1.76
C GLY A 27 20.91 -26.65 -3.10
N ALA A 28 19.88 -27.44 -3.35
CA ALA A 28 19.74 -28.28 -4.54
C ALA A 28 18.75 -27.74 -5.58
N GLY A 29 17.79 -26.89 -5.18
CA GLY A 29 16.71 -26.41 -6.05
C GLY A 29 17.17 -25.50 -7.17
N THR A 30 16.43 -25.56 -8.27
CA THR A 30 16.69 -24.87 -9.55
C THR A 30 15.86 -23.59 -9.68
N TYR A 31 16.07 -22.83 -10.77
CA TYR A 31 15.23 -21.67 -11.09
C TYR A 31 13.80 -22.07 -11.48
N ASP A 32 13.61 -23.22 -12.11
CA ASP A 32 12.27 -23.74 -12.43
C ASP A 32 11.49 -24.08 -11.16
N ASP A 33 12.18 -24.53 -10.10
CA ASP A 33 11.56 -24.71 -8.78
C ASP A 33 11.15 -23.37 -8.15
N LEU A 34 11.88 -22.26 -8.41
CA LEU A 34 11.46 -20.92 -7.99
C LEU A 34 10.18 -20.49 -8.71
N VAL A 35 10.08 -20.72 -10.03
CA VAL A 35 8.87 -20.40 -10.81
C VAL A 35 7.67 -21.17 -10.26
N ALA A 36 7.80 -22.48 -10.05
CA ALA A 36 6.75 -23.30 -9.46
C ALA A 36 6.37 -22.84 -8.04
N LEU A 37 7.36 -22.46 -7.22
CA LEU A 37 7.11 -21.93 -5.87
C LEU A 37 6.31 -20.64 -5.93
N VAL A 38 6.57 -19.76 -6.89
CA VAL A 38 5.80 -18.51 -7.05
C VAL A 38 4.33 -18.81 -7.38
N ASP A 39 4.05 -19.79 -8.22
CA ASP A 39 2.68 -20.21 -8.53
C ASP A 39 1.96 -20.76 -7.30
N ASP A 40 2.62 -21.65 -6.55
CA ASP A 40 2.11 -22.18 -5.28
C ASP A 40 1.87 -21.05 -4.25
N PHE A 41 2.78 -20.08 -4.19
CA PHE A 41 2.63 -18.92 -3.31
C PHE A 41 1.43 -18.04 -3.69
N MET A 42 1.23 -17.80 -4.98
CA MET A 42 0.07 -17.02 -5.45
C MET A 42 -1.24 -17.74 -5.14
N ALA A 43 -1.31 -19.06 -5.34
CA ALA A 43 -2.46 -19.88 -4.97
C ALA A 43 -2.72 -19.88 -3.46
N TRP A 44 -1.66 -19.99 -2.65
CA TRP A 44 -1.77 -19.93 -1.19
C TRP A 44 -2.24 -18.55 -0.69
N ARG A 45 -1.76 -17.46 -1.33
CA ARG A 45 -2.10 -16.09 -0.96
C ARG A 45 -3.56 -15.77 -1.23
N ASP A 46 -4.08 -16.20 -2.35
CA ASP A 46 -5.49 -16.06 -2.73
C ASP A 46 -6.14 -17.41 -3.04
N PRO A 47 -6.52 -18.15 -2.01
CA PRO A 47 -7.14 -19.46 -2.19
C PRO A 47 -8.49 -19.40 -2.92
N ARG A 48 -9.03 -18.20 -3.16
CA ARG A 48 -10.31 -18.00 -3.88
C ARG A 48 -10.13 -17.76 -5.39
N GLY A 49 -8.89 -17.62 -5.89
CA GLY A 49 -8.60 -17.20 -7.27
C GLY A 49 -9.13 -18.13 -8.37
N GLU A 50 -9.26 -19.45 -8.13
CA GLU A 50 -9.70 -20.43 -9.13
C GLU A 50 -10.76 -21.42 -8.62
N GLN A 51 -11.10 -21.40 -7.34
CA GLN A 51 -12.11 -22.32 -6.79
C GLN A 51 -13.51 -21.71 -6.90
N PRO A 52 -14.53 -22.46 -7.35
CA PRO A 52 -15.91 -22.02 -7.26
C PRO A 52 -16.19 -21.68 -5.79
N ARG A 53 -16.72 -20.48 -5.53
CA ARG A 53 -17.06 -20.01 -4.17
C ARG A 53 -17.93 -21.08 -3.52
N GLN A 54 -17.41 -21.74 -2.49
CA GLN A 54 -18.22 -22.63 -1.68
C GLN A 54 -19.30 -21.79 -1.00
N ILE A 55 -20.52 -21.90 -1.45
CA ILE A 55 -21.67 -21.28 -0.79
C ILE A 55 -21.95 -22.13 0.45
N ILE A 56 -21.61 -21.60 1.61
CA ILE A 56 -22.06 -22.18 2.89
C ILE A 56 -23.50 -21.74 3.16
N ARG A 57 -24.19 -22.45 4.08
CA ARG A 57 -25.56 -22.14 4.41
C ARG A 57 -25.68 -21.77 5.88
N ASP A 58 -26.54 -20.77 6.18
CA ASP A 58 -26.89 -20.43 7.55
C ASP A 58 -27.78 -21.51 8.21
N THR A 59 -28.08 -21.34 9.48
CA THR A 59 -28.95 -22.25 10.23
C THR A 59 -30.37 -22.40 9.68
N ALA A 60 -30.81 -21.47 8.83
CA ALA A 60 -32.08 -21.52 8.12
C ALA A 60 -31.95 -22.13 6.71
N GLY A 61 -30.78 -22.67 6.34
CA GLY A 61 -30.50 -23.27 5.04
C GLY A 61 -30.31 -22.28 3.89
N ARG A 62 -30.21 -20.95 4.16
CA ARG A 62 -30.05 -19.92 3.15
C ARG A 62 -28.57 -19.74 2.81
N PRO A 63 -28.21 -19.49 1.53
CA PRO A 63 -26.84 -19.25 1.12
C PRO A 63 -26.25 -18.02 1.82
N ILE A 64 -25.01 -18.14 2.32
CA ILE A 64 -24.17 -17.03 2.79
C ILE A 64 -22.83 -17.06 2.07
N GLU A 65 -22.24 -15.89 1.84
CA GLU A 65 -20.86 -15.82 1.35
C GLU A 65 -19.92 -16.31 2.46
N PRO A 66 -18.91 -17.14 2.15
CA PRO A 66 -17.96 -17.62 3.14
C PRO A 66 -17.23 -16.44 3.80
N VAL A 67 -17.26 -16.42 5.14
CA VAL A 67 -16.45 -15.49 5.94
C VAL A 67 -15.11 -16.18 6.21
N PRO A 68 -13.97 -15.52 5.95
CA PRO A 68 -12.66 -16.10 6.23
C PRO A 68 -12.48 -16.40 7.71
N ASP A 69 -11.96 -17.57 8.01
CA ASP A 69 -11.63 -17.99 9.37
C ASP A 69 -10.26 -17.43 9.78
N TYR A 70 -10.22 -16.67 10.87
CA TYR A 70 -9.02 -16.11 11.49
C TYR A 70 -8.79 -16.68 12.90
N GLY A 71 -9.43 -17.77 13.25
CA GLY A 71 -9.20 -18.50 14.50
C GLY A 71 -7.76 -19.02 14.58
N SER A 72 -7.31 -19.33 15.79
CA SER A 72 -5.91 -19.72 16.06
C SER A 72 -5.46 -20.95 15.26
N GLU A 73 -6.35 -21.93 15.03
CA GLU A 73 -6.05 -23.14 14.26
C GLU A 73 -5.85 -22.80 12.76
N ALA A 74 -6.75 -22.03 12.16
CA ALA A 74 -6.64 -21.58 10.76
C ALA A 74 -5.38 -20.74 10.52
N ILE A 75 -5.03 -19.85 11.46
CA ILE A 75 -3.80 -19.07 11.38
C ILE A 75 -2.55 -19.96 11.53
N ALA A 76 -2.57 -20.94 12.43
CA ALA A 76 -1.45 -21.89 12.58
C ALA A 76 -1.25 -22.73 11.31
N GLU A 77 -2.32 -23.20 10.68
CA GLU A 77 -2.26 -23.91 9.40
C GLU A 77 -1.66 -23.03 8.29
N ARG A 78 -2.12 -21.77 8.15
CA ARG A 78 -1.56 -20.82 7.20
C ARG A 78 -0.08 -20.54 7.44
N LEU A 79 0.33 -20.41 8.69
CA LEU A 79 1.76 -20.23 9.05
C LEU A 79 2.57 -21.49 8.69
N GLY A 80 2.05 -22.68 8.95
CA GLY A 80 2.71 -23.94 8.58
C GLY A 80 2.93 -24.07 7.08
N ALA A 81 1.91 -23.75 6.27
CA ALA A 81 2.03 -23.72 4.81
C ALA A 81 3.04 -22.68 4.30
N LEU A 82 3.03 -21.47 4.90
CA LEU A 82 4.00 -20.43 4.56
C LEU A 82 5.44 -20.86 4.92
N HIS A 83 5.66 -21.49 6.07
CA HIS A 83 6.98 -22.01 6.46
C HIS A 83 7.48 -23.08 5.48
N ALA A 84 6.58 -23.92 4.95
CA ALA A 84 6.95 -24.91 3.93
C ALA A 84 7.42 -24.23 2.63
N LEU A 85 6.75 -23.15 2.21
CA LEU A 85 7.19 -22.35 1.05
C LEU A 85 8.56 -21.68 1.31
N GLN A 86 8.77 -21.11 2.51
CA GLN A 86 10.05 -20.51 2.88
C GLN A 86 11.18 -21.55 2.91
N ALA A 87 10.93 -22.75 3.44
CA ALA A 87 11.91 -23.83 3.46
C ALA A 87 12.31 -24.29 2.04
N ARG A 88 11.35 -24.42 1.12
CA ARG A 88 11.62 -24.72 -0.30
C ARG A 88 12.46 -23.62 -0.96
N LEU A 89 12.20 -22.35 -0.64
CA LEU A 89 12.95 -21.22 -1.16
C LEU A 89 14.42 -21.27 -0.71
N GLU A 90 14.66 -21.55 0.57
CA GLU A 90 16.04 -21.60 1.14
C GLU A 90 16.84 -22.82 0.66
N ASP A 91 16.20 -23.89 0.18
CA ASP A 91 16.87 -25.07 -0.39
C ASP A 91 17.30 -24.89 -1.86
N MET A 92 17.23 -23.70 -2.43
CA MET A 92 17.63 -23.42 -3.81
C MET A 92 19.15 -23.14 -3.91
N ASN A 93 19.77 -23.48 -5.06
CA ASN A 93 21.19 -23.24 -5.32
C ASN A 93 21.42 -21.85 -5.92
N VAL A 94 20.96 -20.82 -5.24
CA VAL A 94 20.97 -19.42 -5.70
C VAL A 94 22.38 -18.90 -5.98
N ALA A 95 23.36 -19.36 -5.22
CA ALA A 95 24.76 -18.97 -5.41
C ALA A 95 25.34 -19.34 -6.79
N ALA A 96 24.76 -20.33 -7.46
CA ALA A 96 25.14 -20.74 -8.82
C ALA A 96 24.41 -19.99 -9.93
N TRP A 97 23.41 -19.15 -9.60
CA TRP A 97 22.58 -18.49 -10.60
C TRP A 97 23.20 -17.16 -11.08
N PRO A 98 22.87 -16.74 -12.31
CA PRO A 98 23.19 -15.39 -12.77
C PRO A 98 22.45 -14.35 -11.95
N ARG A 99 22.95 -13.11 -11.94
CA ARG A 99 22.48 -11.99 -11.13
C ARG A 99 20.96 -11.78 -11.24
N GLU A 100 20.41 -11.77 -12.44
CA GLU A 100 18.97 -11.57 -12.68
C GLU A 100 18.10 -12.57 -11.93
N ARG A 101 18.50 -13.84 -11.87
CA ARG A 101 17.78 -14.89 -11.13
C ARG A 101 17.98 -14.80 -9.62
N GLN A 102 19.14 -14.30 -9.17
CA GLN A 102 19.35 -13.97 -7.76
C GLN A 102 18.47 -12.80 -7.30
N VAL A 103 18.27 -11.80 -8.16
CA VAL A 103 17.31 -10.70 -7.96
C VAL A 103 15.89 -11.25 -7.78
N ASP A 104 15.46 -12.15 -8.63
CA ASP A 104 14.13 -12.76 -8.55
C ASP A 104 13.92 -13.52 -7.23
N TRP A 105 14.95 -14.29 -6.82
CA TRP A 105 14.89 -15.01 -5.55
C TRP A 105 14.74 -14.07 -4.33
N LEU A 106 15.54 -13.00 -4.27
CA LEU A 106 15.44 -12.01 -3.20
C LEU A 106 14.07 -11.33 -3.19
N ALA A 107 13.51 -11.02 -4.37
CA ALA A 107 12.19 -10.43 -4.51
C ALA A 107 11.09 -11.39 -4.00
N VAL A 108 11.16 -12.67 -4.35
CA VAL A 108 10.22 -13.70 -3.86
C VAL A 108 10.34 -13.86 -2.35
N ARG A 109 11.57 -13.93 -1.82
CA ARG A 109 11.81 -14.01 -0.37
C ARG A 109 11.15 -12.85 0.37
N SER A 110 11.33 -11.63 -0.13
CA SER A 110 10.73 -10.44 0.51
C SER A 110 9.20 -10.53 0.58
N ARG A 111 8.56 -11.16 -0.40
CA ARG A 111 7.10 -11.35 -0.42
C ARG A 111 6.64 -12.40 0.58
N LEU A 112 7.36 -13.52 0.71
CA LEU A 112 7.09 -14.52 1.75
C LEU A 112 7.29 -13.94 3.15
N ASP A 113 8.37 -13.16 3.34
CA ASP A 113 8.65 -12.47 4.60
C ASP A 113 7.58 -11.44 4.96
N GLN A 114 7.01 -10.75 3.96
CA GLN A 114 5.86 -9.85 4.16
C GLN A 114 4.63 -10.60 4.70
N GLN A 115 4.36 -11.79 4.17
CA GLN A 115 3.24 -12.59 4.67
C GLN A 115 3.49 -13.13 6.08
N ALA A 116 4.72 -13.54 6.37
CA ALA A 116 5.10 -13.94 7.72
C ALA A 116 4.94 -12.78 8.72
N PHE A 117 5.31 -11.56 8.34
CA PHE A 117 5.15 -10.36 9.15
C PHE A 117 3.66 -10.02 9.37
N LEU A 118 2.83 -10.12 8.33
CA LEU A 118 1.39 -9.93 8.44
C LEU A 118 0.76 -10.89 9.45
N LEU A 119 1.11 -12.19 9.35
CA LEU A 119 0.54 -13.23 10.19
C LEU A 119 1.05 -13.20 11.64
N ARG A 120 2.28 -12.74 11.89
CA ARG A 120 2.92 -12.82 13.22
C ARG A 120 2.98 -11.50 13.97
N VAL A 121 3.08 -10.37 13.26
CA VAL A 121 3.31 -9.04 13.85
C VAL A 121 2.10 -8.14 13.68
N GLN A 122 1.62 -7.94 12.44
CA GLN A 122 0.49 -7.03 12.18
C GLN A 122 -0.83 -7.60 12.71
N ARG A 123 -1.15 -8.85 12.42
CA ARG A 123 -2.36 -9.57 12.87
C ARG A 123 -3.64 -8.72 12.79
N PRO A 124 -4.03 -8.18 11.58
CA PRO A 124 -5.12 -7.21 11.49
C PRO A 124 -6.44 -7.75 12.03
N TRP A 125 -6.72 -9.06 11.89
CA TRP A 125 -7.94 -9.68 12.42
C TRP A 125 -8.05 -9.64 13.95
N ALA A 126 -6.93 -9.52 14.68
CA ALA A 126 -6.89 -9.47 16.14
C ALA A 126 -6.74 -8.05 16.68
N ARG A 127 -6.15 -7.14 15.87
CA ARG A 127 -5.71 -5.82 16.33
C ARG A 127 -6.50 -4.66 15.75
N ASP A 128 -7.08 -4.81 14.55
CA ASP A 128 -7.73 -3.72 13.82
C ASP A 128 -9.22 -3.98 13.58
N PRO A 129 -10.13 -3.36 14.35
CA PRO A 129 -11.55 -3.47 14.08
C PRO A 129 -11.95 -3.00 12.67
N GLY A 130 -11.22 -2.02 12.10
CA GLY A 130 -11.43 -1.53 10.75
C GLY A 130 -11.22 -2.60 9.68
N PHE A 131 -10.41 -3.63 9.95
CA PHE A 131 -10.25 -4.80 9.08
C PHE A 131 -11.59 -5.48 8.77
N TYR A 132 -12.49 -5.56 9.75
CA TYR A 132 -13.83 -6.10 9.57
C TYR A 132 -14.80 -5.06 9.01
N VAL A 133 -14.68 -3.81 9.47
CA VAL A 133 -15.53 -2.70 9.03
C VAL A 133 -15.46 -2.50 7.51
N ASP A 134 -14.29 -2.58 6.90
CA ASP A 134 -14.11 -2.48 5.44
C ASP A 134 -14.81 -3.61 4.67
N GLN A 135 -14.85 -4.81 5.25
CA GLN A 135 -15.52 -5.95 4.65
C GLN A 135 -17.05 -5.82 4.69
N MET A 136 -17.58 -5.15 5.73
CA MET A 136 -19.01 -4.87 5.87
C MET A 136 -19.49 -3.76 4.95
N LEU A 137 -18.64 -2.80 4.60
CA LEU A 137 -19.01 -1.61 3.85
C LEU A 137 -19.32 -1.90 2.38
N ARG A 138 -18.47 -2.67 1.70
CA ARG A 138 -18.50 -2.80 0.22
C ARG A 138 -19.82 -3.30 -0.35
N VAL A 139 -20.60 -4.05 0.41
CA VAL A 139 -21.91 -4.55 -0.01
C VAL A 139 -22.90 -3.42 -0.27
N THR A 140 -22.75 -2.27 0.41
CA THR A 140 -23.63 -1.11 0.27
C THR A 140 -23.46 -0.34 -1.03
N PHE A 141 -22.34 -0.57 -1.77
CA PHE A 141 -22.04 0.12 -3.04
C PHE A 141 -22.70 -0.54 -4.26
N ALA A 142 -23.43 -1.64 -4.07
CA ALA A 142 -24.09 -2.33 -5.16
C ALA A 142 -25.10 -1.41 -5.87
N ASP A 143 -25.02 -1.40 -7.20
CA ASP A 143 -26.02 -0.76 -8.04
C ASP A 143 -27.31 -1.60 -8.04
N LEU A 144 -28.45 -0.92 -7.99
CA LEU A 144 -29.77 -1.55 -7.93
C LEU A 144 -30.64 -1.10 -9.12
N PRO A 145 -31.54 -1.95 -9.63
CA PRO A 145 -31.80 -3.32 -9.22
C PRO A 145 -30.77 -4.33 -9.77
N VAL A 146 -30.53 -5.41 -9.02
CA VAL A 146 -29.77 -6.58 -9.49
C VAL A 146 -30.69 -7.79 -9.68
N THR A 147 -30.42 -8.65 -10.66
CA THR A 147 -31.24 -9.82 -10.97
C THR A 147 -30.39 -11.09 -11.10
N GLY A 148 -31.05 -12.26 -11.09
CA GLY A 148 -30.39 -13.55 -11.28
C GLY A 148 -29.28 -13.82 -10.26
N GLU A 149 -28.19 -14.43 -10.70
CA GLU A 149 -27.04 -14.79 -9.85
C GLU A 149 -26.43 -13.61 -9.09
N ALA A 150 -26.44 -12.40 -9.67
CA ALA A 150 -25.94 -11.20 -9.00
C ALA A 150 -26.81 -10.83 -7.78
N ALA A 151 -28.14 -11.01 -7.86
CA ALA A 151 -29.05 -10.80 -6.74
C ALA A 151 -28.84 -11.84 -5.64
N ASP A 152 -28.64 -13.11 -6.01
CA ASP A 152 -28.35 -14.19 -5.05
C ASP A 152 -27.00 -13.96 -4.34
N ALA A 153 -25.98 -13.53 -5.07
CA ALA A 153 -24.67 -13.18 -4.53
C ALA A 153 -24.75 -11.97 -3.58
N LEU A 154 -25.55 -10.94 -3.92
CA LEU A 154 -25.76 -9.78 -3.05
C LEU A 154 -26.45 -10.17 -1.75
N ARG A 155 -27.51 -11.00 -1.81
CA ARG A 155 -28.18 -11.54 -0.61
C ARG A 155 -27.23 -12.36 0.24
N ALA A 156 -26.42 -13.22 -0.37
CA ALA A 156 -25.44 -14.04 0.36
C ALA A 156 -24.41 -13.17 1.09
N ARG A 157 -23.93 -12.08 0.47
CA ARG A 157 -23.03 -11.08 1.12
C ARG A 157 -23.71 -10.36 2.27
N LEU A 158 -24.95 -9.90 2.10
CA LEU A 158 -25.69 -9.24 3.18
C LEU A 158 -25.86 -10.16 4.39
N ARG A 159 -26.20 -11.45 4.16
CA ARG A 159 -26.35 -12.45 5.23
C ARG A 159 -25.03 -12.81 5.91
N ALA A 160 -23.89 -12.62 5.25
CA ALA A 160 -22.58 -12.83 5.84
C ALA A 160 -22.21 -11.75 6.87
N VAL A 161 -22.80 -10.53 6.81
CA VAL A 161 -22.43 -9.42 7.70
C VAL A 161 -22.63 -9.75 9.20
N PRO A 162 -23.77 -10.30 9.66
CA PRO A 162 -23.90 -10.71 11.06
C PRO A 162 -22.88 -11.78 11.49
N VAL A 163 -22.51 -12.71 10.60
CA VAL A 163 -21.48 -13.71 10.86
C VAL A 163 -20.13 -13.04 11.02
N LEU A 164 -19.78 -12.11 10.12
CA LEU A 164 -18.53 -11.34 10.18
C LEU A 164 -18.40 -10.52 11.48
N VAL A 165 -19.51 -9.96 11.98
CA VAL A 165 -19.55 -9.27 13.30
C VAL A 165 -19.27 -10.25 14.44
N SER A 166 -19.81 -11.47 14.37
CA SER A 166 -19.54 -12.51 15.37
C SER A 166 -18.06 -12.91 15.37
N GLU A 167 -17.48 -13.16 14.20
CA GLU A 167 -16.05 -13.45 14.03
C GLU A 167 -15.17 -12.30 14.53
N ALA A 168 -15.52 -11.04 14.20
CA ALA A 168 -14.81 -9.87 14.68
C ALA A 168 -14.76 -9.83 16.21
N ARG A 169 -15.89 -10.08 16.89
CA ARG A 169 -15.94 -10.09 18.36
C ARG A 169 -15.14 -11.24 18.99
N ALA A 170 -15.04 -12.35 18.31
CA ALA A 170 -14.28 -13.51 18.79
C ALA A 170 -12.76 -13.31 18.62
N ASN A 171 -12.34 -12.67 17.53
CA ASN A 171 -10.92 -12.58 17.16
C ASN A 171 -10.23 -11.30 17.65
N LEU A 172 -10.97 -10.20 17.94
CA LEU A 172 -10.42 -8.91 18.39
C LEU A 172 -10.02 -8.96 19.86
N ASP A 173 -8.89 -9.60 20.15
CA ASP A 173 -8.36 -9.82 21.50
C ASP A 173 -7.16 -8.94 21.87
N ASP A 174 -6.46 -8.32 20.88
CA ASP A 174 -5.28 -7.46 21.06
C ASP A 174 -5.48 -6.11 20.34
N VAL A 175 -6.64 -5.47 20.54
CA VAL A 175 -7.02 -4.26 19.78
C VAL A 175 -6.13 -3.08 20.14
N ALA A 176 -5.58 -2.41 19.12
CA ALA A 176 -4.83 -1.19 19.29
C ALA A 176 -5.74 0.05 19.36
N ALA A 177 -5.32 1.03 20.18
CA ALA A 177 -6.11 2.23 20.48
C ALA A 177 -6.46 3.04 19.21
N ASP A 178 -5.46 3.34 18.38
CA ASP A 178 -5.67 4.11 17.14
C ASP A 178 -6.61 3.40 16.16
N TYR A 179 -6.47 2.07 16.01
CA TYR A 179 -7.35 1.28 15.16
C TYR A 179 -8.80 1.30 15.64
N ALA A 180 -9.00 1.25 16.95
CA ALA A 180 -10.36 1.35 17.52
C ALA A 180 -10.96 2.75 17.31
N ASP A 181 -10.20 3.82 17.49
CA ASP A 181 -10.66 5.19 17.26
C ASP A 181 -11.03 5.43 15.79
N LEU A 182 -10.19 4.97 14.86
CA LEU A 182 -10.44 5.07 13.43
C LEU A 182 -11.68 4.26 13.02
N ALA A 183 -11.83 3.04 13.50
CA ALA A 183 -12.99 2.21 13.20
C ALA A 183 -14.30 2.82 13.73
N ILE A 184 -14.31 3.32 14.98
CA ILE A 184 -15.47 4.01 15.58
C ILE A 184 -15.80 5.29 14.80
N PHE A 185 -14.79 6.05 14.37
CA PHE A 185 -14.98 7.22 13.54
C PHE A 185 -15.64 6.85 12.20
N ASN A 186 -15.08 5.87 11.48
CA ASN A 186 -15.54 5.44 10.17
C ASN A 186 -16.95 4.84 10.18
N LEU A 187 -17.39 4.28 11.30
CA LEU A 187 -18.75 3.75 11.43
C LEU A 187 -19.82 4.84 11.41
N SER A 188 -19.53 6.06 11.86
CA SER A 188 -20.55 7.10 12.10
C SER A 188 -20.30 8.45 11.42
N ASN A 189 -19.14 8.66 10.74
CA ASN A 189 -18.77 9.96 10.19
C ASN A 189 -18.55 9.89 8.68
N ALA A 190 -18.98 10.93 7.97
CA ALA A 190 -18.65 11.15 6.58
C ALA A 190 -17.33 11.89 6.46
N ASP A 191 -16.40 11.39 5.66
CA ASP A 191 -15.14 12.09 5.36
C ASP A 191 -15.02 12.57 3.91
N GLY A 192 -15.74 11.93 3.00
CA GLY A 192 -15.75 12.29 1.58
C GLY A 192 -14.44 12.02 0.82
N VAL A 193 -13.46 11.39 1.46
CA VAL A 193 -12.10 11.21 0.91
C VAL A 193 -11.64 9.76 0.96
N GLY A 194 -12.47 8.83 1.43
CA GLY A 194 -12.08 7.42 1.64
C GLY A 194 -11.64 6.71 0.36
N HIS A 195 -10.51 6.03 0.39
CA HIS A 195 -10.06 5.19 -0.73
C HIS A 195 -11.03 4.03 -0.98
N GLY A 196 -11.56 3.97 -2.21
CA GLY A 196 -12.52 2.94 -2.63
C GLY A 196 -13.98 3.24 -2.30
N TYR A 197 -14.28 4.42 -1.74
CA TYR A 197 -15.64 4.93 -1.61
C TYR A 197 -16.10 5.56 -2.93
N PRO A 198 -17.38 5.43 -3.30
CA PRO A 198 -17.93 6.20 -4.41
C PRO A 198 -17.80 7.70 -4.16
N TYR A 199 -17.31 8.45 -5.15
CA TYR A 199 -17.23 9.90 -5.05
C TYR A 199 -18.62 10.52 -5.01
N ARG A 200 -18.93 11.28 -3.93
CA ARG A 200 -20.18 12.04 -3.77
C ARG A 200 -19.88 13.41 -3.17
N ALA A 201 -20.65 14.41 -3.60
CA ALA A 201 -20.57 15.77 -3.04
C ALA A 201 -20.91 15.76 -1.54
N GLU A 202 -21.93 15.02 -1.17
CA GLU A 202 -22.37 14.79 0.21
C GLU A 202 -22.38 13.26 0.45
N PRO A 203 -21.28 12.67 0.91
CA PRO A 203 -21.25 11.25 1.20
C PRO A 203 -22.12 10.93 2.43
N PRO A 204 -22.73 9.74 2.48
CA PRO A 204 -23.39 9.27 3.69
C PRO A 204 -22.48 9.29 4.92
N ALA A 205 -23.04 9.56 6.09
CA ALA A 205 -22.28 9.66 7.35
C ALA A 205 -21.78 8.29 7.82
N GLY A 206 -20.56 7.97 7.48
CA GLY A 206 -19.90 6.72 7.83
C GLY A 206 -20.60 5.49 7.25
N ILE A 207 -20.18 4.32 7.72
CA ILE A 207 -20.70 3.04 7.20
C ILE A 207 -22.19 2.85 7.53
N LEU A 208 -22.63 3.30 8.69
CA LEU A 208 -24.04 3.26 9.06
C LEU A 208 -24.88 4.11 8.11
N GLY A 209 -24.41 5.30 7.73
CA GLY A 209 -25.07 6.14 6.73
C GLY A 209 -25.11 5.48 5.33
N TRP A 210 -24.06 4.76 4.94
CA TRP A 210 -24.05 3.99 3.69
C TRP A 210 -25.09 2.86 3.69
N TYR A 211 -25.35 2.20 4.83
CA TYR A 211 -26.45 1.24 4.97
C TYR A 211 -27.82 1.92 4.88
N ASP A 212 -27.98 3.13 5.45
CA ASP A 212 -29.21 3.91 5.34
C ASP A 212 -29.48 4.35 3.89
N ASP A 213 -28.47 4.82 3.17
CA ASP A 213 -28.55 5.13 1.73
C ASP A 213 -28.91 3.87 0.92
N PHE A 214 -28.24 2.75 1.19
CA PHE A 214 -28.52 1.50 0.49
C PHE A 214 -29.94 1.00 0.73
N ARG A 215 -30.42 1.10 1.97
CA ARG A 215 -31.80 0.79 2.34
C ARG A 215 -32.81 1.66 1.59
N ALA A 216 -32.55 2.96 1.49
CA ALA A 216 -33.43 3.89 0.77
C ALA A 216 -33.47 3.58 -0.73
N ARG A 217 -32.32 3.31 -1.36
CA ARG A 217 -32.24 2.90 -2.77
C ARG A 217 -32.95 1.57 -3.02
N ALA A 218 -32.76 0.58 -2.13
CA ALA A 218 -33.43 -0.71 -2.21
C ALA A 218 -34.94 -0.59 -2.04
N GLY A 219 -35.43 0.26 -1.12
CA GLY A 219 -36.85 0.51 -0.92
C GLY A 219 -37.56 1.00 -2.18
N THR A 220 -36.86 1.71 -3.04
CA THR A 220 -37.40 2.20 -4.33
C THR A 220 -37.20 1.18 -5.47
N ALA A 221 -35.99 0.60 -5.58
CA ALA A 221 -35.61 -0.18 -6.75
C ALA A 221 -35.80 -1.70 -6.57
N GLN A 222 -35.69 -2.22 -5.34
CA GLN A 222 -35.70 -3.66 -5.04
C GLN A 222 -36.10 -3.94 -3.58
N PRO A 223 -37.41 -3.72 -3.21
CA PRO A 223 -37.85 -3.82 -1.80
C PRO A 223 -37.71 -5.18 -1.15
N ASP A 224 -37.60 -6.24 -1.92
CA ASP A 224 -37.41 -7.61 -1.46
C ASP A 224 -36.01 -7.88 -0.84
N LEU A 225 -35.05 -6.92 -0.95
CA LEU A 225 -33.75 -6.95 -0.24
C LEU A 225 -33.81 -6.34 1.17
N LEU A 226 -34.87 -5.60 1.52
CA LEU A 226 -34.93 -4.87 2.79
C LEU A 226 -34.69 -5.75 4.03
N PRO A 227 -35.22 -6.99 4.14
CA PRO A 227 -34.98 -7.82 5.32
C PRO A 227 -33.49 -8.14 5.55
N GLU A 228 -32.74 -8.43 4.49
CA GLU A 228 -31.30 -8.71 4.59
C GLU A 228 -30.49 -7.44 4.88
N ILE A 229 -30.86 -6.30 4.29
CA ILE A 229 -30.24 -5.01 4.55
C ILE A 229 -30.45 -4.60 6.01
N ASP A 230 -31.69 -4.70 6.52
CA ASP A 230 -32.02 -4.36 7.90
C ASP A 230 -31.28 -5.25 8.91
N ALA A 231 -31.13 -6.54 8.63
CA ALA A 231 -30.37 -7.46 9.47
C ALA A 231 -28.86 -7.13 9.48
N ALA A 232 -28.28 -6.83 8.31
CA ALA A 232 -26.88 -6.44 8.18
C ALA A 232 -26.61 -5.11 8.90
N ARG A 233 -27.47 -4.08 8.69
CA ARG A 233 -27.38 -2.79 9.37
C ARG A 233 -27.47 -2.93 10.90
N ALA A 234 -28.40 -3.75 11.40
CA ALA A 234 -28.52 -4.01 12.84
C ALA A 234 -27.24 -4.61 13.42
N ALA A 235 -26.62 -5.58 12.74
CA ALA A 235 -25.36 -6.18 13.16
C ALA A 235 -24.21 -5.14 13.19
N VAL A 236 -24.10 -4.25 12.19
CA VAL A 236 -23.10 -3.16 12.17
C VAL A 236 -23.35 -2.17 13.33
N THR A 237 -24.61 -1.86 13.63
CA THR A 237 -24.99 -0.98 14.78
C THR A 237 -24.58 -1.61 16.12
N GLU A 238 -24.82 -2.91 16.28
CA GLU A 238 -24.37 -3.64 17.47
C GLU A 238 -22.86 -3.70 17.60
N PHE A 239 -22.15 -3.80 16.48
CA PHE A 239 -20.68 -3.79 16.46
C PHE A 239 -20.13 -2.43 16.88
N ASP A 240 -20.70 -1.32 16.38
CA ASP A 240 -20.37 0.05 16.79
C ASP A 240 -20.54 0.24 18.30
N ALA A 241 -21.70 -0.17 18.84
CA ALA A 241 -21.95 -0.12 20.28
C ALA A 241 -20.95 -0.96 21.10
N TRP A 242 -20.60 -2.14 20.60
CA TRP A 242 -19.62 -3.04 21.23
C TRP A 242 -18.22 -2.43 21.25
N LEU A 243 -17.77 -1.78 20.16
CA LEU A 243 -16.48 -1.09 20.09
C LEU A 243 -16.44 0.07 21.09
N LYS A 244 -17.46 0.95 21.08
CA LYS A 244 -17.57 2.12 21.96
C LYS A 244 -17.54 1.72 23.44
N ALA A 245 -18.23 0.66 23.81
CA ALA A 245 -18.25 0.16 25.19
C ALA A 245 -16.89 -0.37 25.68
N ARG A 246 -16.01 -0.84 24.79
CA ARG A 246 -14.71 -1.41 25.11
C ARG A 246 -13.54 -0.45 24.91
N ARG A 247 -13.73 0.65 24.17
CA ARG A 247 -12.65 1.54 23.72
C ARG A 247 -11.71 1.99 24.85
N SER A 248 -12.23 2.31 26.02
CA SER A 248 -11.41 2.80 27.13
C SER A 248 -10.42 1.76 27.69
N GLY A 249 -10.67 0.46 27.44
CA GLY A 249 -9.77 -0.62 27.86
C GLY A 249 -8.62 -0.88 26.88
N TRP A 250 -8.67 -0.35 25.68
CA TRP A 250 -7.66 -0.59 24.64
C TRP A 250 -6.61 0.52 24.63
N THR A 251 -5.39 0.16 25.04
CA THR A 251 -4.26 1.11 25.19
C THR A 251 -3.03 0.71 24.37
N ALA A 252 -3.06 -0.46 23.70
CA ALA A 252 -1.97 -0.92 22.86
C ALA A 252 -1.75 0.04 21.67
N LYS A 253 -0.48 0.22 21.30
CA LYS A 253 -0.09 1.01 20.12
C LYS A 253 -0.37 0.24 18.82
N ALA A 254 -0.79 0.95 17.76
CA ALA A 254 -1.09 0.33 16.48
C ALA A 254 0.15 -0.11 15.70
N GLY A 255 1.24 0.69 15.75
CA GLY A 255 2.49 0.40 15.04
C GLY A 255 3.15 -0.92 15.43
N ALA A 256 4.00 -1.42 14.55
CA ALA A 256 4.73 -2.68 14.75
C ALA A 256 5.79 -2.62 15.86
N GLY A 257 6.23 -1.42 16.23
CA GLY A 257 7.37 -1.18 17.10
C GLY A 257 8.70 -1.11 16.34
N LYS A 258 9.68 -0.38 16.90
CA LYS A 258 10.93 -0.03 16.19
C LYS A 258 11.69 -1.27 15.68
N ALA A 259 11.92 -2.27 16.52
CA ALA A 259 12.71 -3.45 16.13
C ALA A 259 12.02 -4.24 14.99
N ALA A 260 10.71 -4.42 15.07
CA ALA A 260 9.95 -5.11 14.03
C ALA A 260 9.87 -4.28 12.74
N PHE A 261 9.75 -2.95 12.86
CA PHE A 261 9.74 -2.07 11.70
C PHE A 261 11.10 -2.02 10.99
N ASP A 262 12.23 -1.92 11.73
CA ASP A 262 13.58 -2.00 11.15
C ASP A 262 13.83 -3.35 10.45
N TRP A 263 13.34 -4.45 11.05
CA TRP A 263 13.36 -5.76 10.39
C TRP A 263 12.56 -5.75 9.08
N TYR A 264 11.37 -5.16 9.09
CA TYR A 264 10.50 -5.06 7.91
C TYR A 264 11.14 -4.23 6.79
N LEU A 265 11.76 -3.11 7.12
CA LEU A 265 12.50 -2.28 6.16
C LEU A 265 13.59 -3.10 5.44
N ARG A 266 14.34 -3.89 6.21
CA ARG A 266 15.46 -4.66 5.68
C ARG A 266 15.03 -5.90 4.90
N HIS A 267 14.09 -6.69 5.43
CA HIS A 267 13.75 -8.01 4.88
C HIS A 267 12.58 -7.99 3.89
N VAL A 268 11.68 -7.01 4.02
CA VAL A 268 10.50 -6.89 3.17
C VAL A 268 10.62 -5.75 2.16
N LYS A 269 10.95 -4.55 2.62
CA LYS A 269 11.14 -3.40 1.72
C LYS A 269 12.47 -3.48 0.97
N LEU A 270 13.43 -4.24 1.46
CA LEU A 270 14.81 -4.31 0.96
C LEU A 270 15.41 -2.91 0.85
N MET A 271 15.28 -2.13 1.93
CA MET A 271 15.89 -0.80 2.08
C MET A 271 17.17 -0.92 2.92
N PRO A 272 18.26 -0.23 2.53
CA PRO A 272 19.55 -0.34 3.23
C PRO A 272 19.65 0.54 4.48
N TRP A 273 18.57 1.24 4.86
CA TRP A 273 18.52 2.19 5.96
C TRP A 273 17.68 1.68 7.12
N THR A 274 18.04 2.12 8.32
CA THR A 274 17.22 2.00 9.53
C THR A 274 16.10 3.04 9.53
N SER A 275 15.10 2.84 10.40
CA SER A 275 14.01 3.82 10.58
C SER A 275 14.53 5.21 10.98
N ASP A 276 15.57 5.30 11.83
CA ASP A 276 16.17 6.57 12.26
C ASP A 276 16.84 7.31 11.08
N GLU A 277 17.58 6.59 10.23
CA GLU A 277 18.20 7.15 9.02
C GLU A 277 17.14 7.63 8.02
N ILE A 278 16.04 6.90 7.88
CA ILE A 278 14.91 7.28 7.02
C ILE A 278 14.26 8.57 7.50
N VAL A 279 14.08 8.78 8.81
CA VAL A 279 13.58 10.06 9.37
C VAL A 279 14.48 11.22 8.97
N VAL A 280 15.80 11.07 9.16
CA VAL A 280 16.77 12.12 8.78
C VAL A 280 16.71 12.45 7.30
N LEU A 281 16.59 11.43 6.43
CA LEU A 281 16.43 11.64 4.98
C LEU A 281 15.12 12.36 4.65
N GLY A 282 14.02 11.97 5.30
CA GLY A 282 12.70 12.58 5.08
C GLY A 282 12.64 14.03 5.53
N GLU A 283 13.18 14.36 6.70
CA GLU A 283 13.24 15.74 7.22
C GLU A 283 14.11 16.62 6.32
N ARG A 284 15.27 16.13 5.89
CA ARG A 284 16.13 16.83 4.94
C ARG A 284 15.42 17.16 3.63
N GLU A 285 14.68 16.20 3.09
CA GLU A 285 13.91 16.43 1.86
C GLU A 285 12.74 17.40 2.07
N LEU A 286 12.09 17.34 3.22
CA LEU A 286 11.05 18.29 3.59
C LEU A 286 11.59 19.72 3.63
N ASP A 287 12.74 19.94 4.28
CA ASP A 287 13.41 21.24 4.33
C ASP A 287 13.82 21.73 2.95
N ARG A 288 14.36 20.83 2.09
CA ARG A 288 14.75 21.15 0.70
C ARG A 288 13.55 21.63 -0.10
N LEU A 289 12.43 20.92 -0.02
CA LEU A 289 11.22 21.24 -0.78
C LEU A 289 10.55 22.54 -0.28
N TRP A 290 10.56 22.79 1.02
CA TRP A 290 10.11 24.07 1.58
C TRP A 290 10.97 25.24 1.11
N ALA A 291 12.30 25.06 1.04
CA ALA A 291 13.21 26.05 0.52
C ALA A 291 12.93 26.33 -0.98
N PHE A 292 12.73 25.31 -1.78
CA PHE A 292 12.40 25.46 -3.20
C PHE A 292 11.03 26.11 -3.40
N TYR A 293 10.02 25.71 -2.64
CA TYR A 293 8.72 26.36 -2.65
C TYR A 293 8.83 27.86 -2.33
N ALA A 294 9.58 28.24 -1.30
CA ALA A 294 9.80 29.63 -0.95
C ALA A 294 10.49 30.43 -2.08
N LEU A 295 11.48 29.82 -2.76
CA LEU A 295 12.19 30.45 -3.89
C LEU A 295 11.28 30.60 -5.13
N GLU A 296 10.48 29.59 -5.46
CA GLU A 296 9.50 29.67 -6.56
C GLU A 296 8.41 30.71 -6.24
N ARG A 297 7.87 30.75 -5.04
CA ARG A 297 6.92 31.79 -4.59
C ARG A 297 7.52 33.19 -4.71
N HIS A 298 8.78 33.37 -4.33
CA HIS A 298 9.49 34.66 -4.47
C HIS A 298 9.67 35.03 -5.95
N ARG A 299 10.10 34.10 -6.79
CA ARG A 299 10.26 34.30 -8.25
C ARG A 299 8.96 34.74 -8.88
N ASN A 300 7.86 34.14 -8.50
CA ASN A 300 6.54 34.31 -9.10
C ASN A 300 5.67 35.39 -8.42
N ARG A 301 6.20 36.13 -7.44
CA ARG A 301 5.42 37.11 -6.61
C ARG A 301 4.67 38.18 -7.39
N GLY A 302 5.07 38.45 -8.63
CA GLY A 302 4.41 39.43 -9.54
C GLY A 302 3.42 38.80 -10.51
N LEU A 303 3.26 37.48 -10.50
CA LEU A 303 2.34 36.76 -11.36
C LEU A 303 1.00 36.53 -10.66
N PRO A 304 -0.14 36.51 -11.39
CA PRO A 304 -1.43 36.14 -10.81
C PRO A 304 -1.39 34.72 -10.22
N GLU A 305 -2.18 34.49 -9.21
CA GLU A 305 -2.40 33.13 -8.67
C GLU A 305 -3.19 32.28 -9.68
N LEU A 306 -3.06 30.96 -9.57
CA LEU A 306 -3.89 30.02 -10.33
C LEU A 306 -5.30 29.98 -9.73
N GLU A 307 -6.28 30.36 -10.51
CA GLU A 307 -7.68 30.26 -10.12
C GLU A 307 -8.19 28.83 -10.38
N PRO A 308 -8.93 28.23 -9.43
CA PRO A 308 -9.54 26.93 -9.66
C PRO A 308 -10.53 26.93 -10.83
N ALA A 309 -10.69 25.82 -11.50
CA ALA A 309 -11.72 25.61 -12.50
C ALA A 309 -13.10 25.98 -11.94
N THR A 310 -13.95 26.54 -12.80
CA THR A 310 -15.27 27.04 -12.42
C THR A 310 -16.42 26.12 -12.80
N SER A 311 -16.14 25.10 -13.62
CA SER A 311 -17.13 24.11 -14.06
C SER A 311 -16.46 22.78 -14.44
N ALA A 312 -17.25 21.73 -14.56
CA ALA A 312 -16.78 20.43 -15.05
C ALA A 312 -16.18 20.53 -16.45
N ALA A 313 -16.76 21.36 -17.34
CA ALA A 313 -16.25 21.55 -18.68
C ALA A 313 -14.90 22.30 -18.70
N ASP A 314 -14.73 23.32 -17.85
CA ASP A 314 -13.46 24.03 -17.68
C ASP A 314 -12.38 23.07 -17.14
N TYR A 315 -12.72 22.27 -16.12
CA TYR A 315 -11.79 21.29 -15.56
C TYR A 315 -11.39 20.21 -16.58
N GLN A 316 -12.35 19.67 -17.33
CA GLN A 316 -12.07 18.70 -18.39
C GLN A 316 -11.14 19.29 -19.48
N ALA A 317 -11.40 20.53 -19.90
CA ALA A 317 -10.53 21.20 -20.88
C ALA A 317 -9.07 21.36 -20.38
N ARG A 318 -8.89 21.62 -19.06
CA ARG A 318 -7.54 21.66 -18.45
C ARG A 318 -6.88 20.29 -18.46
N ILE A 319 -7.62 19.22 -18.14
CA ILE A 319 -7.14 17.84 -18.20
C ILE A 319 -6.69 17.48 -19.61
N ASP A 320 -7.52 17.76 -20.62
CA ASP A 320 -7.23 17.43 -22.02
C ASP A 320 -5.98 18.20 -22.52
N ALA A 321 -5.85 19.48 -22.16
CA ALA A 321 -4.68 20.28 -22.48
C ALA A 321 -3.41 19.76 -21.79
N THR A 322 -3.52 19.33 -20.53
CA THR A 322 -2.42 18.75 -19.78
C THR A 322 -1.98 17.42 -20.39
N ASP A 323 -2.91 16.50 -20.71
CA ASP A 323 -2.56 15.22 -21.34
C ASP A 323 -1.84 15.41 -22.66
N ALA A 324 -2.38 16.29 -23.53
CA ALA A 324 -1.76 16.62 -24.81
C ALA A 324 -0.34 17.19 -24.65
N ARG A 325 -0.15 18.10 -23.69
CA ARG A 325 1.14 18.72 -23.39
C ARG A 325 2.16 17.71 -22.87
N VAL A 326 1.76 16.87 -21.88
CA VAL A 326 2.64 15.85 -21.31
C VAL A 326 3.06 14.85 -22.38
N ARG A 327 2.14 14.34 -23.18
CA ARG A 327 2.46 13.40 -24.27
C ARG A 327 3.37 13.99 -25.33
N ALA A 328 3.17 15.26 -25.70
CA ALA A 328 4.06 15.97 -26.61
C ALA A 328 5.48 16.07 -26.03
N PHE A 329 5.60 16.49 -24.78
CA PHE A 329 6.87 16.57 -24.08
C PHE A 329 7.60 15.22 -24.02
N LEU A 330 6.90 14.15 -23.59
CA LEU A 330 7.51 12.81 -23.48
C LEU A 330 8.11 12.33 -24.81
N ARG A 331 7.44 12.64 -25.93
CA ARG A 331 7.90 12.30 -27.27
C ARG A 331 9.03 13.21 -27.75
N ASP A 332 8.82 14.54 -27.64
CA ASP A 332 9.69 15.54 -28.27
C ASP A 332 11.05 15.63 -27.54
N GLU A 333 11.06 15.43 -26.22
CA GLU A 333 12.26 15.38 -25.39
C GLU A 333 12.84 13.95 -25.25
N GLN A 334 12.27 12.97 -25.93
CA GLN A 334 12.70 11.56 -25.82
C GLN A 334 12.85 11.11 -24.34
N PHE A 335 11.85 11.49 -23.53
CA PHE A 335 11.91 11.27 -22.09
C PHE A 335 11.64 9.80 -21.74
N ILE A 336 10.65 9.18 -22.38
CA ILE A 336 10.26 7.77 -22.25
C ILE A 336 9.47 7.34 -23.49
N THR A 337 9.56 6.08 -23.90
CA THR A 337 8.75 5.56 -24.98
C THR A 337 7.29 5.43 -24.58
N VAL A 338 6.40 6.11 -25.30
CA VAL A 338 4.95 5.96 -25.18
C VAL A 338 4.45 5.11 -26.35
N PRO A 339 4.14 3.81 -26.13
CA PRO A 339 3.69 2.93 -27.20
C PRO A 339 2.34 3.38 -27.79
N GLU A 340 2.12 3.12 -29.09
CA GLU A 340 0.88 3.51 -29.79
C GLU A 340 -0.40 2.97 -29.18
N HIS A 341 -0.33 1.83 -28.49
CA HIS A 341 -1.50 1.23 -27.85
C HIS A 341 -1.92 1.93 -26.54
N ILE A 342 -1.12 2.88 -26.02
CA ILE A 342 -1.49 3.69 -24.87
C ILE A 342 -2.50 4.76 -25.29
N GLY A 343 -3.77 4.40 -25.14
CA GLY A 343 -4.89 5.32 -25.40
C GLY A 343 -5.05 6.39 -24.33
N VAL A 344 -6.27 6.91 -24.21
CA VAL A 344 -6.66 7.82 -23.11
C VAL A 344 -6.62 7.05 -21.81
N LEU A 345 -6.01 7.66 -20.79
CA LEU A 345 -5.94 7.13 -19.44
C LEU A 345 -6.82 7.98 -18.51
N ASP A 346 -7.58 7.32 -17.63
CA ASP A 346 -8.48 7.99 -16.71
C ASP A 346 -7.73 8.91 -15.74
N THR A 347 -8.33 10.06 -15.45
CA THR A 347 -7.84 10.97 -14.41
C THR A 347 -8.14 10.43 -13.02
N ASN A 348 -7.44 10.97 -12.02
CA ASN A 348 -7.53 10.46 -10.65
C ASN A 348 -8.66 11.13 -9.84
N VAL A 349 -8.88 12.45 -10.00
CA VAL A 349 -9.85 13.22 -9.25
C VAL A 349 -10.98 13.71 -10.18
N PRO A 350 -12.23 13.28 -9.95
CA PRO A 350 -13.38 13.75 -10.71
C PRO A 350 -13.77 15.18 -10.28
N TRP A 351 -14.52 15.88 -11.14
CA TRP A 351 -15.14 17.14 -10.77
C TRP A 351 -16.31 16.94 -9.80
N ILE A 352 -16.19 17.54 -8.61
CA ILE A 352 -17.24 17.53 -7.58
C ILE A 352 -17.32 18.91 -6.95
N VAL A 353 -18.56 19.40 -6.73
CA VAL A 353 -18.83 20.61 -5.95
C VAL A 353 -19.35 20.20 -4.58
N ARG A 354 -18.58 20.50 -3.55
CA ARG A 354 -18.92 20.16 -2.15
C ARG A 354 -19.45 21.40 -1.41
N PRO A 355 -20.52 21.26 -0.59
CA PRO A 355 -21.02 22.37 0.22
C PRO A 355 -19.99 22.91 1.23
N GLY A 356 -19.13 22.03 1.77
CA GLY A 356 -18.09 22.37 2.75
C GLY A 356 -16.78 22.93 2.17
N GLY A 357 -16.70 23.13 0.86
CA GLY A 357 -15.47 23.52 0.17
C GLY A 357 -14.67 22.33 -0.38
N ARG A 358 -13.57 22.63 -1.05
CA ARG A 358 -12.70 21.63 -1.66
C ARG A 358 -11.77 20.99 -0.64
N ASN A 359 -11.47 19.69 -0.80
CA ASN A 359 -10.39 19.05 -0.09
C ASN A 359 -9.03 19.34 -0.76
N PHE A 360 -7.93 18.87 -0.15
CA PHE A 360 -6.57 19.10 -0.65
C PHE A 360 -6.38 18.70 -2.12
N TRP A 361 -6.89 17.53 -2.52
CA TRP A 361 -6.74 17.04 -3.89
C TRP A 361 -7.52 17.89 -4.89
N GLU A 362 -8.75 18.25 -4.57
CA GLU A 362 -9.60 19.14 -5.36
C GLU A 362 -9.03 20.57 -5.42
N GLU A 363 -8.48 21.06 -4.30
CA GLU A 363 -7.88 22.40 -4.21
C GLU A 363 -6.67 22.56 -5.14
N VAL A 364 -5.81 21.53 -5.21
CA VAL A 364 -4.64 21.56 -6.09
C VAL A 364 -5.04 21.29 -7.54
N GLN A 365 -5.78 20.21 -7.81
CA GLN A 365 -6.05 19.77 -9.17
C GLN A 365 -7.01 20.65 -9.95
N TYR A 366 -7.98 21.30 -9.27
CA TYR A 366 -8.86 22.25 -9.95
C TYR A 366 -8.14 23.56 -10.31
N ARG A 367 -7.02 23.90 -9.65
CA ARG A 367 -6.13 24.97 -10.08
C ARG A 367 -5.34 24.56 -11.31
N ASP A 368 -4.69 23.40 -11.25
CA ASP A 368 -4.00 22.79 -12.39
C ASP A 368 -3.85 21.28 -12.17
N PRO A 369 -4.31 20.44 -13.12
CA PRO A 369 -4.22 18.98 -12.98
C PRO A 369 -2.81 18.42 -13.22
N SER A 370 -1.86 19.20 -13.71
CA SER A 370 -0.55 18.72 -14.18
C SER A 370 0.26 17.96 -13.13
N PRO A 371 0.35 18.38 -11.85
CA PRO A 371 1.13 17.64 -10.86
C PRO A 371 0.63 16.21 -10.65
N ASP A 372 -0.69 16.04 -10.51
CA ASP A 372 -1.28 14.72 -10.33
C ASP A 372 -1.32 13.93 -11.65
N HIS A 373 -1.49 14.59 -12.79
CA HIS A 373 -1.49 13.93 -14.09
C HIS A 373 -0.17 13.21 -14.38
N VAL A 374 0.96 13.87 -14.09
CA VAL A 374 2.29 13.28 -14.22
C VAL A 374 2.46 12.10 -13.22
N HIS A 375 1.99 12.26 -11.99
CA HIS A 375 2.11 11.24 -10.96
C HIS A 375 1.17 10.05 -11.18
N ALA A 376 -0.12 10.32 -11.37
CA ALA A 376 -1.15 9.29 -11.34
C ALA A 376 -1.52 8.76 -12.74
N VAL A 377 -1.32 9.53 -13.81
CA VAL A 377 -1.80 9.17 -15.14
C VAL A 377 -0.65 8.79 -16.06
N ILE A 378 0.03 9.76 -16.69
CA ILE A 378 1.11 9.51 -17.66
C ILE A 378 2.30 10.46 -17.42
N PRO A 379 3.55 9.93 -17.31
CA PRO A 379 3.96 8.53 -17.38
C PRO A 379 3.89 7.80 -16.03
N GLY A 380 3.03 8.25 -15.09
CA GLY A 380 2.89 7.74 -13.73
C GLY A 380 2.17 6.40 -13.60
N HIS A 381 1.33 6.27 -12.54
CA HIS A 381 0.77 4.99 -12.10
C HIS A 381 -0.04 4.23 -13.15
N ARG A 382 -0.93 4.90 -13.90
CA ARG A 382 -1.78 4.23 -14.90
C ARG A 382 -0.95 3.73 -16.08
N PHE A 383 -0.03 4.56 -16.55
CA PHE A 383 0.90 4.18 -17.60
C PHE A 383 1.79 2.99 -17.15
N ASP A 384 2.43 3.10 -15.98
CA ASP A 384 3.21 1.99 -15.40
C ASP A 384 2.37 0.71 -15.22
N GLY A 385 1.07 0.85 -14.90
CA GLY A 385 0.13 -0.25 -14.84
C GLY A 385 -0.01 -0.99 -16.15
N VAL A 386 -0.33 -0.26 -17.21
CA VAL A 386 -0.50 -0.83 -18.56
C VAL A 386 0.80 -1.47 -19.06
N MET A 387 1.95 -0.87 -18.77
CA MET A 387 3.25 -1.43 -19.13
C MET A 387 3.55 -2.73 -18.38
N ALA A 388 3.25 -2.78 -17.07
CA ALA A 388 3.48 -3.96 -16.24
C ALA A 388 2.55 -5.13 -16.57
N ASP A 389 1.30 -4.87 -16.93
CA ASP A 389 0.31 -5.90 -17.31
C ASP A 389 0.70 -6.67 -18.60
N ARG A 390 1.66 -6.14 -19.36
CA ARG A 390 2.20 -6.76 -20.58
C ARG A 390 3.51 -7.52 -20.36
N GLN A 391 4.03 -7.51 -19.15
CA GLN A 391 5.24 -8.28 -18.85
C GLN A 391 4.94 -9.76 -18.79
N ASP A 392 5.73 -10.54 -19.53
CA ASP A 392 5.62 -12.01 -19.63
C ASP A 392 6.71 -12.73 -18.81
N HIS A 393 7.27 -12.09 -17.80
CA HIS A 393 8.28 -12.71 -16.98
C HIS A 393 7.65 -13.63 -15.93
N PRO A 394 8.05 -14.92 -15.84
CA PRO A 394 7.32 -15.92 -15.03
C PRO A 394 7.29 -15.62 -13.52
N VAL A 395 8.26 -14.84 -13.03
CA VAL A 395 8.35 -14.41 -11.62
C VAL A 395 7.93 -12.95 -11.46
N ARG A 396 8.57 -12.02 -12.20
CA ARG A 396 8.44 -10.57 -11.98
C ARG A 396 7.03 -10.03 -12.26
N SER A 397 6.31 -10.59 -13.26
CA SER A 397 4.92 -10.22 -13.57
C SER A 397 3.95 -10.44 -12.40
N LYS A 398 4.28 -11.34 -11.46
CA LYS A 398 3.47 -11.69 -10.28
C LYS A 398 3.87 -10.92 -9.03
N LEU A 399 4.92 -10.09 -9.09
CA LEU A 399 5.44 -9.36 -7.95
C LEU A 399 5.05 -7.88 -8.00
N TYR A 400 4.97 -7.26 -6.82
CA TYR A 400 4.61 -5.85 -6.69
C TYR A 400 5.34 -5.21 -5.49
N SER A 401 6.03 -4.11 -5.72
CA SER A 401 6.63 -3.28 -4.68
C SER A 401 6.01 -1.89 -4.68
N GLY A 402 5.25 -1.56 -3.63
CA GLY A 402 4.64 -0.23 -3.49
C GLY A 402 5.68 0.89 -3.48
N ALA A 403 6.83 0.69 -2.84
CA ALA A 403 7.90 1.71 -2.83
C ALA A 403 8.49 1.98 -4.22
N ARG A 404 8.53 0.96 -5.12
CA ARG A 404 8.94 1.16 -6.51
C ARG A 404 7.89 1.95 -7.28
N VAL A 405 6.61 1.65 -7.10
CA VAL A 405 5.52 2.28 -7.83
C VAL A 405 5.34 3.74 -7.40
N GLU A 406 5.33 4.01 -6.08
CA GLU A 406 5.23 5.37 -5.55
C GLU A 406 6.52 6.16 -5.79
N GLY A 407 7.67 5.53 -5.66
CA GLY A 407 8.97 6.15 -5.92
C GLY A 407 9.14 6.57 -7.37
N TRP A 408 8.68 5.76 -8.34
CA TRP A 408 8.62 6.11 -9.74
C TRP A 408 7.76 7.35 -9.98
N ALA A 409 6.51 7.32 -9.52
CA ALA A 409 5.57 8.42 -9.73
C ALA A 409 6.04 9.74 -9.08
N THR A 410 6.63 9.67 -7.88
CA THR A 410 7.20 10.84 -7.19
C THR A 410 8.47 11.35 -7.88
N TYR A 411 9.33 10.44 -8.37
CA TYR A 411 10.50 10.80 -9.18
C TYR A 411 10.10 11.58 -10.44
N LEU A 412 9.03 11.17 -11.12
CA LEU A 412 8.55 11.84 -12.32
C LEU A 412 8.16 13.30 -12.07
N GLU A 413 7.55 13.63 -10.93
CA GLU A 413 7.16 14.99 -10.59
C GLU A 413 8.38 15.94 -10.65
N GLU A 414 9.53 15.56 -10.10
CA GLU A 414 10.77 16.35 -10.19
C GLU A 414 11.49 16.19 -11.53
N ALA A 415 11.53 15.00 -12.09
CA ALA A 415 12.27 14.71 -13.31
C ALA A 415 11.75 15.52 -14.50
N VAL A 416 10.42 15.57 -14.69
CA VAL A 416 9.82 16.39 -15.76
C VAL A 416 10.01 17.89 -15.52
N LEU A 417 10.02 18.30 -14.23
CA LEU A 417 10.30 19.68 -13.84
C LEU A 417 11.72 20.10 -14.25
N GLN A 418 12.71 19.23 -13.96
CA GLN A 418 14.12 19.47 -14.32
C GLN A 418 14.37 19.37 -15.83
N ALA A 419 13.58 18.54 -16.53
CA ALA A 419 13.66 18.40 -17.98
C ALA A 419 12.90 19.50 -18.75
N GLY A 420 12.24 20.47 -18.07
CA GLY A 420 11.71 21.68 -18.68
C GLY A 420 10.20 21.67 -18.99
N LEU A 421 9.44 20.64 -18.63
CA LEU A 421 8.00 20.53 -18.98
C LEU A 421 7.18 21.77 -18.58
N PHE A 422 7.50 22.41 -17.44
CA PHE A 422 6.73 23.53 -16.88
C PHE A 422 7.51 24.86 -16.80
N GLU A 423 8.48 25.09 -17.69
CA GLU A 423 9.25 26.34 -17.67
C GLU A 423 8.40 27.58 -17.97
N ASP A 424 7.41 27.45 -18.85
CA ASP A 424 6.44 28.49 -19.20
C ASP A 424 5.20 28.52 -18.27
N GLN A 425 5.11 27.63 -17.27
CA GLN A 425 4.03 27.55 -16.28
C GLN A 425 4.57 27.66 -14.83
N PRO A 426 5.14 28.81 -14.45
CA PRO A 426 5.86 28.95 -13.19
C PRO A 426 4.99 28.71 -11.93
N ARG A 427 3.66 28.95 -12.01
CA ARG A 427 2.75 28.66 -10.88
C ARG A 427 2.46 27.17 -10.74
N VAL A 428 2.51 26.38 -11.83
CA VAL A 428 2.40 24.91 -11.77
C VAL A 428 3.60 24.32 -11.03
N ARG A 429 4.79 24.89 -11.23
CA ARG A 429 6.00 24.48 -10.49
C ARG A 429 5.82 24.61 -8.98
N GLU A 430 5.13 25.64 -8.49
CA GLU A 430 4.81 25.77 -7.06
C GLU A 430 3.90 24.63 -6.56
N LEU A 431 2.91 24.21 -7.34
CA LEU A 431 2.03 23.10 -6.98
C LEU A 431 2.77 21.75 -6.91
N ILE A 432 3.76 21.54 -7.79
CA ILE A 432 4.65 20.36 -7.72
C ILE A 432 5.43 20.38 -6.41
N GLN A 433 5.96 21.55 -5.97
CA GLN A 433 6.63 21.64 -4.67
C GLN A 433 5.67 21.36 -3.50
N VAL A 434 4.40 21.78 -3.59
CA VAL A 434 3.37 21.46 -2.56
C VAL A 434 3.17 19.94 -2.46
N PHE A 435 3.08 19.22 -3.59
CA PHE A 435 2.99 17.76 -3.58
C PHE A 435 4.24 17.13 -2.98
N GLY A 436 5.42 17.61 -3.38
CA GLY A 436 6.69 17.16 -2.81
C GLY A 436 6.76 17.34 -1.29
N ILE A 437 6.35 18.51 -0.77
CA ILE A 437 6.28 18.80 0.67
C ILE A 437 5.39 17.77 1.39
N PHE A 438 4.19 17.48 0.85
CA PHE A 438 3.31 16.49 1.45
C PHE A 438 3.94 15.09 1.43
N ARG A 439 4.56 14.68 0.31
CA ARG A 439 5.22 13.37 0.21
C ARG A 439 6.42 13.26 1.17
N ALA A 440 7.22 14.30 1.32
CA ALA A 440 8.35 14.32 2.24
C ALA A 440 7.89 14.29 3.71
N ALA A 441 6.84 15.04 4.07
CA ALA A 441 6.26 15.03 5.40
C ALA A 441 5.66 13.66 5.80
N ARG A 442 5.31 12.80 4.83
CA ARG A 442 4.85 11.43 5.07
C ARG A 442 5.95 10.53 5.63
N VAL A 443 7.21 10.78 5.29
CA VAL A 443 8.33 9.91 5.66
C VAL A 443 8.53 9.81 7.18
N PRO A 444 8.79 10.93 7.92
CA PRO A 444 8.92 10.85 9.37
C PRO A 444 7.61 10.40 10.04
N ALA A 445 6.46 10.83 9.52
CA ALA A 445 5.16 10.50 10.08
C ALA A 445 4.86 8.98 10.04
N ASP A 446 5.10 8.31 8.91
CA ASP A 446 4.94 6.86 8.79
C ASP A 446 5.89 6.10 9.74
N VAL A 447 7.15 6.52 9.82
CA VAL A 447 8.11 5.95 10.78
C VAL A 447 7.62 6.12 12.21
N TRP A 448 7.15 7.31 12.60
CA TRP A 448 6.67 7.57 13.97
C TRP A 448 5.41 6.79 14.31
N LEU A 449 4.48 6.64 13.38
CA LEU A 449 3.33 5.76 13.54
C LEU A 449 3.75 4.30 13.76
N GLN A 450 4.62 3.78 12.89
CA GLN A 450 5.04 2.38 12.94
C GLN A 450 5.93 2.06 14.15
N THR A 451 6.74 3.01 14.61
CA THR A 451 7.58 2.86 15.82
C THR A 451 6.84 3.21 17.10
N GLY A 452 5.62 3.79 17.01
CA GLY A 452 4.81 4.20 18.15
C GLY A 452 5.34 5.46 18.87
N VAL A 453 6.11 6.30 18.18
CA VAL A 453 6.53 7.62 18.67
C VAL A 453 5.36 8.60 18.67
N MET A 454 4.55 8.58 17.61
CA MET A 454 3.31 9.35 17.49
C MET A 454 2.11 8.44 17.27
N ASN A 455 0.94 8.87 17.71
CA ASN A 455 -0.35 8.29 17.36
C ASN A 455 -0.95 8.99 16.12
N ALA A 456 -2.06 8.48 15.61
CA ALA A 456 -2.71 8.99 14.40
C ALA A 456 -3.10 10.48 14.52
N ARG A 457 -3.61 10.92 15.68
CA ARG A 457 -4.00 12.31 15.91
C ARG A 457 -2.79 13.25 15.91
N GLU A 458 -1.68 12.84 16.51
CA GLU A 458 -0.45 13.62 16.55
C GLU A 458 0.15 13.79 15.16
N VAL A 459 0.09 12.75 14.33
CA VAL A 459 0.54 12.80 12.92
C VAL A 459 -0.36 13.70 12.07
N VAL A 460 -1.67 13.66 12.25
CA VAL A 460 -2.59 14.60 11.59
C VAL A 460 -2.22 16.05 11.93
N ALA A 461 -2.01 16.36 13.21
CA ALA A 461 -1.61 17.71 13.64
C ALA A 461 -0.26 18.13 13.04
N TYR A 462 0.73 17.21 13.01
CA TYR A 462 2.03 17.43 12.38
C TYR A 462 1.92 17.81 10.90
N TRP A 463 1.08 17.12 10.13
CA TRP A 463 0.89 17.42 8.72
C TRP A 463 0.15 18.73 8.47
N LEU A 464 -0.92 19.02 9.23
CA LEU A 464 -1.69 20.25 9.08
C LEU A 464 -0.84 21.51 9.32
N GLU A 465 0.17 21.42 10.20
CA GLU A 465 1.12 22.50 10.45
C GLU A 465 2.11 22.70 9.28
N ARG A 466 2.44 21.63 8.53
CA ARG A 466 3.58 21.59 7.61
C ARG A 466 3.25 21.51 6.14
N VAL A 467 2.02 21.21 5.77
CA VAL A 467 1.64 20.98 4.38
C VAL A 467 0.63 22.03 3.91
N PRO A 468 0.99 22.87 2.92
CA PRO A 468 0.06 23.86 2.39
C PRO A 468 -1.21 23.22 1.83
N TYR A 469 -2.36 23.87 2.04
CA TYR A 469 -3.70 23.46 1.58
C TYR A 469 -4.24 22.14 2.17
N LEU A 470 -3.48 21.43 2.98
CA LEU A 470 -3.93 20.15 3.53
C LEU A 470 -5.11 20.37 4.50
N ASP A 471 -6.14 19.58 4.33
CA ASP A 471 -7.30 19.54 5.23
C ASP A 471 -7.26 18.34 6.17
N GLU A 472 -8.03 18.41 7.27
CA GLU A 472 -8.05 17.40 8.32
C GLU A 472 -8.55 16.04 7.82
N ASN A 473 -9.51 16.01 6.87
CA ASN A 473 -10.05 14.76 6.37
C ASN A 473 -9.01 13.99 5.56
N VAL A 474 -8.28 14.66 4.66
CA VAL A 474 -7.20 14.03 3.89
C VAL A 474 -6.07 13.58 4.82
N ALA A 475 -5.68 14.41 5.78
CA ALA A 475 -4.65 14.05 6.76
C ALA A 475 -5.04 12.81 7.59
N ARG A 476 -6.29 12.74 8.05
CA ARG A 476 -6.81 11.60 8.81
C ARG A 476 -6.84 10.32 7.98
N VAL A 477 -7.32 10.39 6.73
CA VAL A 477 -7.34 9.24 5.81
C VAL A 477 -5.93 8.73 5.53
N ASP A 478 -4.96 9.63 5.32
CA ASP A 478 -3.56 9.23 5.14
C ASP A 478 -2.97 8.56 6.40
N ALA A 479 -3.27 9.08 7.60
CA ALA A 479 -2.82 8.45 8.85
C ALA A 479 -3.39 7.03 8.99
N GLU A 480 -4.66 6.83 8.64
CA GLU A 480 -5.30 5.53 8.62
C GLU A 480 -4.62 4.59 7.61
N ILE A 481 -4.36 5.07 6.40
CA ILE A 481 -3.68 4.29 5.35
C ILE A 481 -2.32 3.80 5.83
N TYR A 482 -1.53 4.63 6.49
CA TYR A 482 -0.17 4.27 6.91
C TYR A 482 -0.15 3.30 8.09
N LEU A 483 -1.18 3.31 8.92
CA LEU A 483 -1.34 2.31 9.96
C LEU A 483 -1.84 0.96 9.41
N ARG A 484 -2.82 0.98 8.49
CA ARG A 484 -3.58 -0.22 8.07
C ARG A 484 -3.01 -0.91 6.83
N ARG A 485 -2.27 -0.20 5.97
CA ARG A 485 -1.53 -0.82 4.85
C ARG A 485 -0.25 -1.49 5.34
N PRO A 486 0.41 -2.30 4.49
CA PRO A 486 1.72 -2.83 4.84
C PRO A 486 2.68 -1.72 5.29
N PRO A 487 3.43 -1.90 6.39
CA PRO A 487 4.27 -0.85 6.98
C PRO A 487 5.22 -0.16 5.99
N GLY A 488 5.45 1.12 6.19
CA GLY A 488 6.33 1.90 5.31
C GLY A 488 5.69 2.26 3.97
N TYR A 489 4.35 2.37 3.90
CA TYR A 489 3.69 2.82 2.68
C TYR A 489 4.06 4.28 2.37
N GLY A 490 3.99 5.17 3.36
CA GLY A 490 4.29 6.61 3.22
C GLY A 490 5.75 6.90 2.89
N ILE A 491 6.69 6.12 3.41
CA ILE A 491 8.11 6.27 3.05
C ILE A 491 8.40 5.91 1.59
N GLY A 492 7.54 5.10 0.96
CA GLY A 492 7.70 4.66 -0.43
C GLY A 492 7.78 5.79 -1.45
N TYR A 493 7.15 6.92 -1.17
CA TYR A 493 7.15 8.11 -2.03
C TYR A 493 8.55 8.74 -2.12
N THR A 494 8.93 9.49 -1.13
CA THR A 494 10.19 10.26 -1.14
C THR A 494 11.43 9.36 -1.08
N ILE A 495 11.45 8.32 -0.24
CA ILE A 495 12.60 7.41 -0.18
C ILE A 495 12.73 6.61 -1.48
N GLY A 496 11.61 6.20 -2.08
CA GLY A 496 11.61 5.59 -3.41
C GLY A 496 12.14 6.54 -4.49
N MET A 497 11.74 7.82 -4.46
CA MET A 497 12.30 8.85 -5.35
C MET A 497 13.82 8.98 -5.18
N LEU A 498 14.33 9.04 -3.95
CA LEU A 498 15.77 9.12 -3.69
C LEU A 498 16.53 7.89 -4.22
N GLN A 499 15.94 6.70 -4.13
CA GLN A 499 16.51 5.49 -4.73
C GLN A 499 16.51 5.56 -6.27
N MET A 500 15.46 6.10 -6.89
CA MET A 500 15.40 6.35 -8.34
C MET A 500 16.47 7.34 -8.80
N GLN A 501 16.61 8.46 -8.11
CA GLN A 501 17.65 9.47 -8.40
C GLN A 501 19.06 8.87 -8.25
N ARG A 502 19.27 8.01 -7.25
CA ARG A 502 20.53 7.27 -7.09
C ARG A 502 20.80 6.33 -8.28
N LEU A 503 19.80 5.56 -8.69
CA LEU A 503 19.90 4.67 -9.84
C LEU A 503 20.24 5.44 -11.13
N LEU A 504 19.54 6.54 -11.39
CA LEU A 504 19.81 7.43 -12.53
C LEU A 504 21.26 7.94 -12.51
N ALA A 505 21.70 8.43 -11.35
CA ALA A 505 23.08 8.93 -11.19
C ALA A 505 24.12 7.84 -11.41
N ASP A 506 23.90 6.63 -10.92
CA ASP A 506 24.81 5.51 -11.12
C ASP A 506 24.88 5.09 -12.60
N ARG A 507 23.75 5.02 -13.31
CA ARG A 507 23.73 4.72 -14.75
C ARG A 507 24.42 5.82 -15.57
N LYS A 508 24.17 7.10 -15.27
CA LYS A 508 24.88 8.21 -15.93
C LYS A 508 26.40 8.14 -15.72
N ARG A 509 26.87 7.82 -14.50
CA ARG A 509 28.31 7.65 -14.23
C ARG A 509 28.90 6.45 -14.95
N GLN A 510 28.17 5.35 -15.10
CA GLN A 510 28.64 4.13 -15.78
C GLN A 510 28.75 4.34 -17.29
N LEU A 511 27.76 5.01 -17.89
CA LEU A 511 27.66 5.15 -19.34
C LEU A 511 28.31 6.43 -19.87
N GLY A 512 28.56 7.44 -19.03
CA GLY A 512 29.17 8.70 -19.46
C GLY A 512 28.37 9.38 -20.56
N GLU A 513 28.99 9.58 -21.71
CA GLU A 513 28.35 10.22 -22.87
C GLU A 513 27.39 9.29 -23.63
N ASP A 514 27.49 7.98 -23.43
CA ASP A 514 26.58 6.99 -24.02
C ASP A 514 25.25 6.87 -23.24
N PHE A 515 25.05 7.67 -22.19
CA PHE A 515 23.83 7.67 -21.41
C PHE A 515 22.69 8.30 -22.19
N ASP A 516 21.58 7.55 -22.32
CA ASP A 516 20.32 7.97 -22.92
C ASP A 516 19.20 7.89 -21.88
N LEU A 517 18.44 8.97 -21.71
CA LEU A 517 17.40 9.07 -20.69
C LEU A 517 16.17 8.22 -21.02
N GLN A 518 15.78 8.19 -22.31
CA GLN A 518 14.65 7.37 -22.76
C GLN A 518 14.92 5.88 -22.54
N VAL A 519 16.09 5.42 -22.96
CA VAL A 519 16.52 4.02 -22.75
C VAL A 519 16.57 3.69 -21.26
N PHE A 520 17.07 4.61 -20.42
CA PHE A 520 17.09 4.41 -18.97
C PHE A 520 15.69 4.20 -18.39
N HIS A 521 14.70 5.01 -18.77
CA HIS A 521 13.34 4.88 -18.29
C HIS A 521 12.65 3.62 -18.82
N ASP A 522 12.87 3.28 -20.08
CA ASP A 522 12.33 2.08 -20.71
C ASP A 522 12.89 0.79 -20.04
N ASP A 523 14.21 0.74 -19.80
CA ASP A 523 14.86 -0.35 -19.08
C ASP A 523 14.35 -0.46 -17.63
N PHE A 524 14.12 0.68 -16.96
CA PHE A 524 13.57 0.69 -15.62
C PHE A 524 12.16 0.08 -15.57
N LEU A 525 11.28 0.43 -16.50
CA LEU A 525 9.95 -0.17 -16.58
C LEU A 525 10.02 -1.66 -16.91
N ALA A 526 10.92 -2.06 -17.82
CA ALA A 526 11.14 -3.44 -18.21
C ALA A 526 11.67 -4.33 -17.06
N ALA A 527 12.39 -3.76 -16.09
CA ALA A 527 12.87 -4.48 -14.91
C ALA A 527 11.74 -5.00 -14.00
N GLY A 528 10.52 -4.47 -14.14
CA GLY A 528 9.35 -4.89 -13.37
C GLY A 528 9.16 -4.12 -12.06
N ARG A 529 8.14 -4.54 -11.30
CA ARG A 529 7.75 -3.87 -10.06
C ARG A 529 8.47 -4.44 -8.83
N LEU A 530 9.80 -4.52 -8.91
CA LEU A 530 10.66 -5.05 -7.86
C LEU A 530 11.07 -3.95 -6.86
N PRO A 531 11.54 -4.30 -5.65
CA PRO A 531 12.20 -3.34 -4.75
C PRO A 531 13.36 -2.61 -5.43
N LEU A 532 13.47 -1.31 -5.22
CA LEU A 532 14.38 -0.44 -5.97
C LEU A 532 15.87 -0.79 -5.82
N SER A 533 16.29 -1.27 -4.65
CA SER A 533 17.66 -1.78 -4.49
C SER A 533 17.96 -3.00 -5.38
N LEU A 534 16.94 -3.84 -5.64
CA LEU A 534 17.08 -4.97 -6.57
C LEU A 534 17.11 -4.49 -8.03
N VAL A 535 16.24 -3.55 -8.41
CA VAL A 535 16.27 -2.93 -9.75
C VAL A 535 17.63 -2.27 -10.00
N ARG A 536 18.17 -1.54 -9.01
CA ARG A 536 19.48 -0.93 -9.09
C ARG A 536 20.58 -1.97 -9.31
N TRP A 537 20.58 -3.06 -8.53
CA TRP A 537 21.55 -4.14 -8.71
C TRP A 537 21.41 -4.82 -10.07
N ASP A 538 20.19 -5.09 -10.52
CA ASP A 538 19.90 -5.71 -11.82
C ASP A 538 20.46 -4.87 -12.97
N MET A 539 20.14 -3.57 -13.00
CA MET A 539 20.51 -2.65 -14.08
C MET A 539 22.00 -2.24 -14.05
N THR A 540 22.62 -2.13 -12.87
CA THR A 540 23.96 -1.56 -12.72
C THR A 540 25.06 -2.56 -12.35
N GLY A 541 24.70 -3.70 -11.75
CA GLY A 541 25.64 -4.64 -11.14
C GLY A 541 26.21 -4.21 -9.79
N LEU A 542 25.83 -3.03 -9.27
CA LEU A 542 26.29 -2.53 -7.96
C LEU A 542 25.52 -3.22 -6.83
N ASP A 543 26.22 -3.98 -6.01
CA ASP A 543 25.66 -4.84 -4.95
C ASP A 543 25.79 -4.26 -3.54
N ASP A 544 26.30 -3.03 -3.41
CA ASP A 544 26.60 -2.38 -2.13
C ASP A 544 25.40 -2.29 -1.17
N GLU A 545 24.16 -2.22 -1.69
CA GLU A 545 22.93 -2.32 -0.90
C GLU A 545 22.52 -3.78 -0.67
N VAL A 546 22.62 -4.61 -1.71
CA VAL A 546 22.05 -5.96 -1.73
C VAL A 546 22.81 -6.94 -0.84
N ARG A 547 24.12 -6.77 -0.68
CA ARG A 547 24.94 -7.66 0.17
C ARG A 547 24.45 -7.79 1.60
N TYR A 548 23.75 -6.77 2.12
CA TYR A 548 23.19 -6.78 3.48
C TYR A 548 21.89 -7.57 3.56
N PHE A 549 21.20 -7.83 2.45
CA PHE A 549 19.92 -8.53 2.43
C PHE A 549 20.08 -10.05 2.46
N TRP A 550 21.24 -10.59 2.15
CA TRP A 550 21.48 -12.04 2.22
C TRP A 550 21.38 -12.58 3.64
N ARG A 551 21.76 -11.79 4.62
CA ARG A 551 21.67 -12.17 6.02
C ARG A 551 20.22 -12.27 6.48
N ARG A 552 19.89 -13.36 7.19
CA ARG A 552 18.58 -13.58 7.82
C ARG A 552 18.67 -13.24 9.30
N ASP A 553 18.07 -12.12 9.71
CA ASP A 553 17.88 -11.81 11.12
C ASP A 553 16.55 -12.43 11.60
N PRO A 554 16.48 -12.96 12.84
CA PRO A 554 15.22 -13.43 13.40
C PRO A 554 14.16 -12.30 13.40
N MET A 555 12.94 -12.63 13.00
CA MET A 555 11.84 -11.65 13.03
C MET A 555 11.51 -11.34 14.50
N PRO A 556 11.58 -10.06 14.92
CA PRO A 556 11.13 -9.67 16.25
C PRO A 556 9.63 -9.92 16.39
N LEU A 557 9.21 -10.46 17.52
CA LEU A 557 7.78 -10.56 17.84
C LEU A 557 7.24 -9.16 18.14
N GLY A 558 6.03 -8.86 17.66
CA GLY A 558 5.37 -7.58 17.90
C GLY A 558 5.12 -7.32 19.40
N GLN A 559 4.90 -6.06 19.77
CA GLN A 559 4.51 -5.70 21.14
C GLN A 559 3.17 -6.40 21.47
N GLY A 560 3.15 -7.21 22.51
CA GLY A 560 1.94 -7.92 22.97
C GLY A 560 1.89 -9.42 22.67
N THR A 561 2.80 -9.99 21.89
CA THR A 561 2.89 -11.44 21.71
C THR A 561 3.76 -12.06 22.80
N SER A 562 3.13 -12.74 23.76
CA SER A 562 3.85 -13.74 24.57
C SER A 562 4.32 -14.87 23.65
N PRO A 563 5.52 -15.47 23.91
CA PRO A 563 6.07 -16.55 23.11
C PRO A 563 5.21 -17.79 23.07
#